data_3b4c5a8af0167ea39e8a39d2f3be619a
#
_entry.id   3b4c5a8af0167ea39e8a39d2f3be619a
#
_cell.length_a   1.000
_cell.length_b   1.000
_cell.length_c   1.000
_cell.angle_alpha   90.00
_cell.angle_beta   90.00
_cell.angle_gamma   90.00
#
_symmetry.space_group_name_H-M   'P 1'
#
loop_
_entity.id
_entity.type
_entity.pdbx_description
1 polymer ?
#
loop_
_entity_poly.entity_id
_entity_poly.type
_entity_poly.pdbx_seq_one_letter_code
_entity_poly.pdbx_strand_id
1 'polypeptide(L)'
;MISNVSCAASLLWSLAFVIPFIFYAGAHEAFSEVLETVFGDYITFIVLLFGLFCVAGNICLEGDLVGKPKLNVLLLLIGTLLSSWIGTTGASMVMIRPLIRANKWRHRKVQIVVFFIFLVSNIGGCLTPVGDPPLLMGFTRGVDFFWSMHLLPVMLLNVVLLLTLFFILDTRAYKKDLADGAAPKI
;
A
#
# COMPACT_ATOMS: atom_id res chain seq x y z
N MET A 1 24.69 8.08 2.50
CA MET A 1 25.04 7.70 3.89
C MET A 1 23.95 6.83 4.56
N ILE A 2 22.67 7.17 4.43
CA ILE A 2 21.53 6.38 5.01
C ILE A 2 21.43 4.97 4.40
N SER A 3 21.64 4.80 3.09
CA SER A 3 21.56 3.49 2.43
C SER A 3 22.59 2.49 2.92
N ASN A 4 23.82 2.94 3.21
CA ASN A 4 24.88 2.06 3.70
C ASN A 4 24.62 1.58 5.13
N VAL A 5 24.01 2.41 5.97
CA VAL A 5 23.64 2.04 7.34
C VAL A 5 22.50 1.01 7.33
N SER A 6 21.51 1.18 6.47
CA SER A 6 20.41 0.21 6.32
C SER A 6 20.91 -1.14 5.81
N CYS A 7 21.82 -1.14 4.83
CA CYS A 7 22.43 -2.36 4.29
C CYS A 7 23.27 -3.10 5.35
N ALA A 8 24.07 -2.35 6.11
CA ALA A 8 24.88 -2.92 7.19
C ALA A 8 24.01 -3.48 8.33
N ALA A 9 22.92 -2.79 8.69
CA ALA A 9 21.99 -3.27 9.69
C ALA A 9 21.29 -4.55 9.25
N SER A 10 20.82 -4.62 7.99
CA SER A 10 20.19 -5.82 7.42
C SER A 10 21.15 -7.02 7.43
N LEU A 11 22.40 -6.80 7.02
CA LEU A 11 23.42 -7.85 7.04
C LEU A 11 23.72 -8.34 8.46
N LEU A 12 23.85 -7.43 9.44
CA LEU A 12 24.08 -7.78 10.84
C LEU A 12 22.95 -8.65 11.40
N TRP A 13 21.70 -8.26 11.18
CA TRP A 13 20.55 -9.05 11.65
C TRP A 13 20.42 -10.40 10.93
N SER A 14 20.70 -10.45 9.63
CA SER A 14 20.72 -11.72 8.88
C SER A 14 21.80 -12.66 9.41
N LEU A 15 23.02 -12.17 9.65
CA LEU A 15 24.09 -12.98 10.21
C LEU A 15 23.80 -13.41 11.65
N ALA A 16 23.23 -12.53 12.47
CA ALA A 16 22.84 -12.83 13.84
C ALA A 16 21.80 -13.96 13.94
N PHE A 17 20.99 -14.16 12.90
CA PHE A 17 20.04 -15.26 12.80
C PHE A 17 20.69 -16.52 12.19
N VAL A 18 21.36 -16.38 11.06
CA VAL A 18 21.90 -17.51 10.28
C VAL A 18 23.00 -18.25 11.03
N ILE A 19 23.88 -17.54 11.76
CA ILE A 19 24.98 -18.17 12.47
C ILE A 19 24.49 -19.13 13.57
N PRO A 20 23.63 -18.74 14.52
CA PRO A 20 23.05 -19.67 15.49
C PRO A 20 22.24 -20.80 14.85
N PHE A 21 21.56 -20.53 13.74
CA PHE A 21 20.76 -21.54 13.04
C PHE A 21 21.65 -22.64 12.43
N ILE A 22 22.79 -22.30 11.85
CA ILE A 22 23.77 -23.28 11.36
C ILE A 22 24.27 -24.19 12.48
N PHE A 23 24.53 -23.62 13.67
CA PHE A 23 24.96 -24.42 14.83
C PHE A 23 23.86 -25.33 15.39
N TYR A 24 22.59 -24.93 15.28
CA TYR A 24 21.46 -25.69 15.79
C TYR A 24 20.98 -26.79 14.82
N ALA A 25 20.77 -26.46 13.56
CA ALA A 25 20.19 -27.34 12.56
C ALA A 25 21.23 -28.09 11.71
N GLY A 26 22.48 -27.62 11.71
CA GLY A 26 23.53 -28.15 10.83
C GLY A 26 23.63 -27.36 9.53
N ALA A 27 24.83 -27.34 8.96
CA ALA A 27 25.12 -26.54 7.75
C ALA A 27 24.33 -26.97 6.52
N HIS A 28 24.06 -28.28 6.37
CA HIS A 28 23.31 -28.81 5.22
C HIS A 28 21.82 -28.40 5.27
N GLU A 29 21.20 -28.54 6.42
CA GLU A 29 19.78 -28.15 6.61
C GLU A 29 19.63 -26.63 6.50
N ALA A 30 20.51 -25.86 7.12
CA ALA A 30 20.50 -24.40 7.03
C ALA A 30 20.65 -23.93 5.56
N PHE A 31 21.48 -24.58 4.76
CA PHE A 31 21.65 -24.22 3.35
C PHE A 31 20.40 -24.59 2.51
N SER A 32 19.77 -25.74 2.76
CA SER A 32 18.55 -26.12 2.07
C SER A 32 17.37 -25.20 2.39
N GLU A 33 17.20 -24.81 3.66
CA GLU A 33 16.17 -23.85 4.09
C GLU A 33 16.38 -22.45 3.47
N VAL A 34 17.63 -21.99 3.38
CA VAL A 34 17.93 -20.72 2.69
C VAL A 34 17.61 -20.81 1.20
N LEU A 35 17.96 -21.93 0.54
CA LEU A 35 17.61 -22.12 -0.87
C LEU A 35 16.09 -22.18 -1.07
N GLU A 36 15.37 -22.91 -0.24
CA GLU A 36 13.92 -23.00 -0.32
C GLU A 36 13.26 -21.63 -0.11
N THR A 37 13.69 -20.87 0.89
CA THR A 37 13.21 -19.51 1.13
C THR A 37 13.50 -18.57 -0.04
N VAL A 38 14.72 -18.64 -0.62
CA VAL A 38 15.10 -17.76 -1.73
C VAL A 38 14.37 -18.15 -3.02
N PHE A 39 14.34 -19.42 -3.38
CA PHE A 39 13.76 -19.86 -4.67
C PHE A 39 12.25 -20.11 -4.56
N GLY A 40 11.75 -20.62 -3.45
CA GLY A 40 10.34 -20.86 -3.23
C GLY A 40 9.57 -19.58 -2.93
N ASP A 41 9.92 -18.91 -1.84
CA ASP A 41 9.16 -17.76 -1.33
C ASP A 41 9.56 -16.44 -2.01
N TYR A 42 10.86 -16.10 -1.96
CA TYR A 42 11.32 -14.77 -2.37
C TYR A 42 11.21 -14.52 -3.87
N ILE A 43 11.68 -15.45 -4.72
CA ILE A 43 11.60 -15.28 -6.18
C ILE A 43 10.14 -15.27 -6.63
N THR A 44 9.31 -16.16 -6.11
CA THR A 44 7.88 -16.20 -6.41
C THR A 44 7.20 -14.87 -6.06
N PHE A 45 7.51 -14.32 -4.90
CA PHE A 45 7.01 -13.01 -4.45
C PHE A 45 7.48 -11.87 -5.38
N ILE A 46 8.76 -11.83 -5.76
CA ILE A 46 9.29 -10.81 -6.67
C ILE A 46 8.66 -10.90 -8.06
N VAL A 47 8.48 -12.11 -8.60
CA VAL A 47 7.83 -12.31 -9.91
C VAL A 47 6.38 -11.82 -9.87
N LEU A 48 5.66 -12.11 -8.80
CA LEU A 48 4.29 -11.64 -8.61
C LEU A 48 4.22 -10.11 -8.51
N LEU A 49 5.08 -9.50 -7.70
CA LEU A 49 5.18 -8.04 -7.61
C LEU A 49 5.52 -7.42 -8.97
N PHE A 50 6.48 -7.97 -9.68
CA PHE A 50 6.85 -7.50 -11.01
C PHE A 50 5.68 -7.56 -11.99
N GLY A 51 4.91 -8.65 -12.00
CA GLY A 51 3.70 -8.79 -12.81
C GLY A 51 2.65 -7.72 -12.47
N LEU A 52 2.39 -7.49 -11.17
CA LEU A 52 1.49 -6.43 -10.72
C LEU A 52 1.97 -5.03 -11.13
N PHE A 53 3.28 -4.77 -11.04
CA PHE A 53 3.87 -3.51 -11.49
C PHE A 53 3.71 -3.30 -13.01
N CYS A 54 3.91 -4.33 -13.81
CA CYS A 54 3.76 -4.25 -15.27
C CYS A 54 2.32 -3.93 -15.67
N VAL A 55 1.34 -4.54 -15.00
CA VAL A 55 -0.08 -4.29 -15.28
C VAL A 55 -0.51 -2.92 -14.78
N ALA A 56 -0.21 -2.59 -13.53
CA ALA A 56 -0.63 -1.33 -12.91
C ALA A 56 0.06 -0.10 -13.50
N GLY A 57 1.33 -0.24 -13.95
CA GLY A 57 2.10 0.87 -14.50
C GLY A 57 1.54 1.45 -15.79
N ASN A 58 0.77 0.68 -16.54
CA ASN A 58 0.17 1.10 -17.82
C ASN A 58 -1.21 1.74 -17.68
N ILE A 59 -1.81 1.73 -16.49
CA ILE A 59 -3.13 2.33 -16.25
C ILE A 59 -2.93 3.80 -15.88
N CYS A 60 -3.34 4.70 -16.77
CA CYS A 60 -3.39 6.14 -16.52
C CYS A 60 -4.83 6.62 -16.51
N LEU A 61 -5.27 7.20 -15.40
CA LEU A 61 -6.52 7.94 -15.34
C LEU A 61 -6.25 9.39 -15.75
N GLU A 62 -6.75 9.79 -16.91
CA GLU A 62 -6.67 11.16 -17.41
C GLU A 62 -8.02 11.87 -17.21
N GLY A 63 -7.98 13.08 -16.69
CA GLY A 63 -9.15 13.91 -16.48
C GLY A 63 -8.78 15.22 -15.76
N ASP A 64 -9.47 16.29 -16.14
CA ASP A 64 -9.34 17.60 -15.48
C ASP A 64 -10.16 17.62 -14.17
N LEU A 65 -9.63 16.91 -13.18
CA LEU A 65 -10.25 16.79 -11.87
C LEU A 65 -9.81 17.95 -10.96
N VAL A 66 -10.76 18.70 -10.45
CA VAL A 66 -10.51 19.73 -9.42
C VAL A 66 -10.66 19.13 -8.04
N GLY A 67 -9.59 19.12 -7.25
CA GLY A 67 -9.53 18.50 -5.92
C GLY A 67 -10.41 19.21 -4.88
N LYS A 68 -11.72 18.94 -4.94
CA LYS A 68 -12.68 19.30 -3.90
C LYS A 68 -12.74 18.19 -2.85
N PRO A 69 -13.09 18.49 -1.57
CA PRO A 69 -13.15 17.49 -0.51
C PRO A 69 -13.99 16.25 -0.85
N LYS A 70 -15.15 16.44 -1.50
CA LYS A 70 -16.02 15.34 -1.93
C LYS A 70 -15.36 14.46 -3.00
N LEU A 71 -14.63 15.07 -3.95
CA LEU A 71 -13.93 14.33 -4.99
C LEU A 71 -12.76 13.54 -4.39
N ASN A 72 -12.02 14.14 -3.45
CA ASN A 72 -10.93 13.46 -2.77
C ASN A 72 -11.42 12.23 -1.99
N VAL A 73 -12.55 12.35 -1.26
CA VAL A 73 -13.19 11.21 -0.59
C VAL A 73 -13.56 10.12 -1.59
N LEU A 74 -14.14 10.49 -2.73
CA LEU A 74 -14.52 9.53 -3.77
C LEU A 74 -13.30 8.80 -4.35
N LEU A 75 -12.22 9.54 -4.65
CA LEU A 75 -10.97 8.96 -5.15
C LEU A 75 -10.33 8.01 -4.12
N LEU A 76 -10.33 8.37 -2.84
CA LEU A 76 -9.84 7.51 -1.77
C LEU A 76 -10.70 6.25 -1.62
N LEU A 77 -12.01 6.37 -1.69
CA LEU A 77 -12.93 5.23 -1.61
C LEU A 77 -12.73 4.26 -2.79
N ILE A 78 -12.67 4.79 -4.02
CA ILE A 78 -12.40 3.98 -5.22
C ILE A 78 -11.04 3.28 -5.10
N GLY A 79 -10.00 4.02 -4.68
CA GLY A 79 -8.67 3.45 -4.47
C GLY A 79 -8.66 2.34 -3.42
N THR A 80 -9.39 2.51 -2.32
CA THR A 80 -9.52 1.51 -1.26
C THR A 80 -10.20 0.22 -1.77
N LEU A 81 -11.25 0.35 -2.57
CA LEU A 81 -11.92 -0.81 -3.18
C LEU A 81 -11.02 -1.50 -4.20
N LEU A 82 -10.33 -0.75 -5.05
CA LEU A 82 -9.38 -1.29 -6.01
C LEU A 82 -8.23 -2.05 -5.35
N SER A 83 -7.76 -1.60 -4.18
CA SER A 83 -6.65 -2.23 -3.46
C SER A 83 -6.91 -3.68 -3.10
N SER A 84 -8.16 -4.04 -2.81
CA SER A 84 -8.54 -5.44 -2.54
C SER A 84 -8.45 -6.35 -3.76
N TRP A 85 -8.52 -5.80 -4.99
CA TRP A 85 -8.55 -6.58 -6.22
C TRP A 85 -7.22 -6.61 -6.96
N ILE A 86 -6.54 -5.46 -7.06
CA ILE A 86 -5.28 -5.31 -7.83
C ILE A 86 -4.06 -5.13 -6.93
N GLY A 87 -4.25 -5.31 -5.62
CA GLY A 87 -3.21 -5.12 -4.61
C GLY A 87 -3.00 -3.66 -4.23
N THR A 88 -2.53 -3.45 -3.00
CA THR A 88 -2.24 -2.11 -2.45
C THR A 88 -1.23 -1.34 -3.29
N THR A 89 -0.19 -2.01 -3.78
CA THR A 89 0.85 -1.42 -4.61
C THR A 89 0.28 -0.97 -5.97
N GLY A 90 -0.50 -1.85 -6.64
CA GLY A 90 -1.12 -1.56 -7.92
C GLY A 90 -2.11 -0.40 -7.83
N ALA A 91 -3.03 -0.46 -6.87
CA ALA A 91 -4.01 0.60 -6.63
C ALA A 91 -3.34 1.93 -6.29
N SER A 92 -2.28 1.90 -5.47
CA SER A 92 -1.53 3.10 -5.12
C SER A 92 -0.88 3.76 -6.34
N MET A 93 -0.26 2.99 -7.23
CA MET A 93 0.36 3.51 -8.45
C MET A 93 -0.66 4.16 -9.39
N VAL A 94 -1.82 3.55 -9.54
CA VAL A 94 -2.89 4.07 -10.42
C VAL A 94 -3.52 5.32 -9.83
N MET A 95 -3.81 5.33 -8.52
CA MET A 95 -4.62 6.36 -7.89
C MET A 95 -3.84 7.57 -7.37
N ILE A 96 -2.54 7.44 -7.07
CA ILE A 96 -1.75 8.55 -6.51
C ILE A 96 -1.60 9.71 -7.51
N ARG A 97 -1.40 9.39 -8.80
CA ARG A 97 -1.18 10.40 -9.83
C ARG A 97 -2.42 11.29 -10.05
N PRO A 98 -3.64 10.75 -10.29
CA PRO A 98 -4.83 11.58 -10.42
C PRO A 98 -5.14 12.35 -9.14
N LEU A 99 -4.92 11.75 -7.95
CA LEU A 99 -5.13 12.43 -6.68
C LEU A 99 -4.20 13.64 -6.50
N ILE A 100 -2.91 13.51 -6.81
CA ILE A 100 -1.95 14.62 -6.73
C ILE A 100 -2.26 15.68 -7.78
N ARG A 101 -2.60 15.28 -9.01
CA ARG A 101 -2.95 16.21 -10.11
C ARG A 101 -4.18 17.05 -9.74
N ALA A 102 -5.25 16.43 -9.27
CA ALA A 102 -6.47 17.11 -8.85
C ALA A 102 -6.22 18.16 -7.76
N ASN A 103 -5.25 17.92 -6.88
CA ASN A 103 -4.93 18.77 -5.75
C ASN A 103 -3.66 19.63 -5.98
N LYS A 104 -3.17 19.77 -7.22
CA LYS A 104 -1.92 20.51 -7.53
C LYS A 104 -1.99 21.97 -7.11
N TRP A 105 -3.13 22.60 -7.20
CA TRP A 105 -3.38 24.00 -6.85
C TRP A 105 -3.44 24.27 -5.35
N ARG A 106 -3.62 23.25 -4.49
CA ARG A 106 -3.73 23.39 -3.03
C ARG A 106 -2.36 23.53 -2.38
N HIS A 107 -2.27 24.34 -1.35
CA HIS A 107 -1.07 24.48 -0.52
C HIS A 107 -0.98 23.36 0.53
N ARG A 108 -2.11 23.00 1.14
CA ARG A 108 -2.20 21.98 2.20
C ARG A 108 -2.62 20.63 1.62
N LYS A 109 -1.62 19.73 1.39
CA LYS A 109 -1.82 18.42 0.76
C LYS A 109 -1.42 17.23 1.64
N VAL A 110 -0.78 17.49 2.77
CA VAL A 110 -0.20 16.43 3.62
C VAL A 110 -1.29 15.46 4.07
N GLN A 111 -2.45 15.96 4.52
CA GLN A 111 -3.57 15.12 4.94
C GLN A 111 -4.06 14.20 3.82
N ILE A 112 -4.05 14.65 2.57
CA ILE A 112 -4.51 13.85 1.42
C ILE A 112 -3.59 12.64 1.23
N VAL A 113 -2.28 12.87 1.28
CA VAL A 113 -1.29 11.79 1.10
C VAL A 113 -1.29 10.83 2.29
N VAL A 114 -1.39 11.35 3.52
CA VAL A 114 -1.44 10.53 4.74
C VAL A 114 -2.65 9.59 4.74
N PHE A 115 -3.84 10.12 4.45
CA PHE A 115 -5.05 9.28 4.40
C PHE A 115 -5.06 8.34 3.18
N PHE A 116 -4.42 8.72 2.08
CA PHE A 116 -4.20 7.82 0.96
C PHE A 116 -3.37 6.60 1.37
N ILE A 117 -2.28 6.80 2.11
CA ILE A 117 -1.45 5.71 2.62
C ILE A 117 -2.26 4.81 3.55
N PHE A 118 -3.03 5.36 4.48
CA PHE A 118 -3.83 4.55 5.40
C PHE A 118 -4.93 3.75 4.69
N LEU A 119 -5.65 4.37 3.79
CA LEU A 119 -6.82 3.77 3.13
C LEU A 119 -6.41 2.88 1.96
N VAL A 120 -5.71 3.45 0.97
CA VAL A 120 -5.43 2.77 -0.30
C VAL A 120 -4.22 1.86 -0.20
N SER A 121 -3.13 2.33 0.43
CA SER A 121 -1.88 1.56 0.48
C SER A 121 -1.83 0.53 1.62
N ASN A 122 -2.81 0.53 2.53
CA ASN A 122 -2.86 -0.41 3.65
C ASN A 122 -4.24 -1.07 3.80
N ILE A 123 -5.21 -0.37 4.40
CA ILE A 123 -6.51 -0.97 4.80
C ILE A 123 -7.23 -1.60 3.61
N GLY A 124 -7.16 -0.98 2.43
CA GLY A 124 -7.82 -1.48 1.22
C GLY A 124 -7.39 -2.88 0.79
N GLY A 125 -6.18 -3.32 1.15
CA GLY A 125 -5.65 -4.63 0.76
C GLY A 125 -6.10 -5.81 1.61
N CYS A 126 -6.79 -5.60 2.74
CA CYS A 126 -7.00 -6.64 3.74
C CYS A 126 -8.07 -7.71 3.38
N LEU A 127 -8.83 -7.56 2.28
CA LEU A 127 -9.94 -8.45 1.96
C LEU A 127 -9.55 -9.66 1.11
N THR A 128 -8.44 -9.63 0.41
CA THR A 128 -8.01 -10.75 -0.43
C THR A 128 -6.51 -11.01 -0.30
N PRO A 129 -6.06 -12.25 -0.55
CA PRO A 129 -4.64 -12.57 -0.58
C PRO A 129 -3.84 -11.78 -1.63
N VAL A 130 -4.48 -11.35 -2.72
CA VAL A 130 -3.85 -10.51 -3.74
C VAL A 130 -3.69 -9.06 -3.27
N GLY A 131 -4.51 -8.63 -2.31
CA GLY A 131 -4.52 -7.28 -1.78
C GLY A 131 -3.26 -6.92 -1.01
N ASP A 132 -2.72 -7.87 -0.23
CA ASP A 132 -1.59 -7.61 0.65
C ASP A 132 -0.63 -8.81 0.69
N PRO A 133 0.70 -8.59 0.53
CA PRO A 133 1.71 -9.65 0.49
C PRO A 133 1.68 -10.63 1.68
N PRO A 134 1.51 -10.22 2.95
CA PRO A 134 1.37 -11.16 4.05
C PRO A 134 0.17 -12.11 3.93
N LEU A 135 -0.96 -11.64 3.39
CA LEU A 135 -2.13 -12.48 3.15
C LEU A 135 -1.89 -13.49 2.03
N LEU A 136 -1.13 -13.10 1.00
CA LEU A 136 -0.70 -14.01 -0.05
C LEU A 136 0.17 -15.14 0.49
N MET A 137 1.12 -14.83 1.36
CA MET A 137 1.95 -15.85 2.01
C MET A 137 1.12 -16.80 2.88
N GLY A 138 0.09 -16.31 3.56
CA GLY A 138 -0.88 -17.15 4.27
C GLY A 138 -1.63 -18.09 3.33
N PHE A 139 -2.09 -17.57 2.20
CA PHE A 139 -2.78 -18.37 1.17
C PHE A 139 -1.89 -19.47 0.58
N THR A 140 -0.64 -19.17 0.23
CA THR A 140 0.30 -20.18 -0.29
C THR A 140 0.64 -21.26 0.74
N ARG A 141 0.46 -20.99 2.03
CA ARG A 141 0.63 -21.96 3.14
C ARG A 141 -0.66 -22.65 3.58
N GLY A 142 -1.73 -22.57 2.77
CA GLY A 142 -2.96 -23.34 2.96
C GLY A 142 -4.10 -22.61 3.68
N VAL A 143 -3.99 -21.30 3.91
CA VAL A 143 -5.12 -20.48 4.38
C VAL A 143 -6.11 -20.30 3.22
N ASP A 144 -7.41 -20.47 3.48
CA ASP A 144 -8.44 -20.29 2.45
C ASP A 144 -8.45 -18.87 1.87
N PHE A 145 -8.66 -18.75 0.54
CA PHE A 145 -8.69 -17.47 -0.16
C PHE A 145 -9.69 -16.47 0.43
N PHE A 146 -10.87 -16.95 0.79
CA PHE A 146 -11.94 -16.12 1.32
C PHE A 146 -11.89 -15.94 2.85
N TRP A 147 -10.90 -16.52 3.53
CA TRP A 147 -10.77 -16.34 4.98
C TRP A 147 -10.68 -14.84 5.36
N SER A 148 -9.97 -14.04 4.59
CA SER A 148 -9.80 -12.60 4.81
C SER A 148 -11.11 -11.81 4.75
N MET A 149 -12.16 -12.34 4.12
CA MET A 149 -13.48 -11.71 4.07
C MET A 149 -14.12 -11.55 5.45
N HIS A 150 -13.70 -12.33 6.45
CA HIS A 150 -14.13 -12.13 7.83
C HIS A 150 -13.67 -10.76 8.40
N LEU A 151 -12.68 -10.14 7.81
CA LEU A 151 -12.20 -8.80 8.19
C LEU A 151 -13.06 -7.67 7.62
N LEU A 152 -14.00 -7.96 6.70
CA LEU A 152 -14.84 -6.97 6.02
C LEU A 152 -15.56 -6.02 6.99
N PRO A 153 -16.23 -6.46 8.08
CA PRO A 153 -16.92 -5.53 8.98
C PRO A 153 -15.95 -4.59 9.69
N VAL A 154 -14.77 -5.10 10.09
CA VAL A 154 -13.72 -4.30 10.72
C VAL A 154 -13.12 -3.30 9.73
N MET A 155 -12.88 -3.74 8.48
CA MET A 155 -12.42 -2.86 7.41
C MET A 155 -13.43 -1.74 7.13
N LEU A 156 -14.71 -2.06 6.96
CA LEU A 156 -15.75 -1.07 6.70
C LEU A 156 -15.83 -0.04 7.81
N LEU A 157 -15.78 -0.46 9.08
CA LEU A 157 -15.77 0.45 10.21
C LEU A 157 -14.59 1.44 10.11
N ASN A 158 -13.37 0.92 9.88
CA ASN A 158 -12.17 1.74 9.77
C ASN A 158 -12.24 2.70 8.57
N VAL A 159 -12.69 2.22 7.40
CA VAL A 159 -12.83 3.04 6.19
C VAL A 159 -13.83 4.18 6.42
N VAL A 160 -14.98 3.91 7.02
CA VAL A 160 -15.99 4.94 7.32
C VAL A 160 -15.45 5.96 8.31
N LEU A 161 -14.80 5.52 9.39
CA LEU A 161 -14.20 6.43 10.38
C LEU A 161 -13.11 7.32 9.76
N LEU A 162 -12.19 6.73 9.00
CA LEU A 162 -11.10 7.46 8.37
C LEU A 162 -11.59 8.40 7.27
N LEU A 163 -12.53 7.99 6.42
CA LEU A 163 -13.10 8.87 5.39
C LEU A 163 -13.89 10.04 6.02
N THR A 164 -14.59 9.81 7.11
CA THR A 164 -15.30 10.87 7.84
C THR A 164 -14.30 11.87 8.43
N LEU A 165 -13.28 11.38 9.11
CA LEU A 165 -12.22 12.21 9.66
C LEU A 165 -11.48 12.99 8.57
N PHE A 166 -11.15 12.31 7.47
CA PHE A 166 -10.53 12.93 6.31
C PHE A 166 -11.41 14.05 5.74
N PHE A 167 -12.70 13.80 5.54
CA PHE A 167 -13.62 14.79 5.00
C PHE A 167 -13.67 16.07 5.85
N ILE A 168 -13.68 15.93 7.18
CA ILE A 168 -13.66 17.06 8.11
C ILE A 168 -12.35 17.85 7.99
N LEU A 169 -11.21 17.14 8.01
CA LEU A 169 -9.88 17.77 7.93
C LEU A 169 -9.65 18.40 6.57
N ASP A 170 -10.01 17.71 5.49
CA ASP A 170 -9.82 18.21 4.12
C ASP A 170 -10.72 19.39 3.80
N THR A 171 -11.96 19.42 4.34
CA THR A 171 -12.87 20.57 4.20
C THR A 171 -12.32 21.80 4.92
N ARG A 172 -11.73 21.61 6.11
CA ARG A 172 -11.09 22.72 6.83
C ARG A 172 -9.86 23.26 6.09
N ALA A 173 -9.03 22.36 5.56
CA ALA A 173 -7.85 22.73 4.78
C ALA A 173 -8.25 23.41 3.47
N TYR A 174 -9.27 22.91 2.78
CA TYR A 174 -9.81 23.50 1.55
C TYR A 174 -10.29 24.94 1.75
N LYS A 175 -11.06 25.20 2.82
CA LYS A 175 -11.52 26.56 3.17
C LYS A 175 -10.36 27.50 3.44
N LYS A 176 -9.31 27.05 4.13
CA LYS A 176 -8.10 27.83 4.39
C LYS A 176 -7.32 28.12 3.10
N ASP A 177 -7.18 27.13 2.20
CA ASP A 177 -6.50 27.33 0.91
C ASP A 177 -7.22 28.38 0.05
N LEU A 178 -8.57 28.37 0.04
CA LEU A 178 -9.35 29.40 -0.65
C LEU A 178 -9.19 30.80 -0.02
N ALA A 179 -9.13 30.89 1.31
CA ALA A 179 -8.92 32.15 2.01
C ALA A 179 -7.53 32.73 1.72
N ASP A 180 -6.52 31.87 1.55
CA ASP A 180 -5.15 32.23 1.19
C ASP A 180 -4.98 32.57 -0.31
N GLY A 181 -6.09 32.63 -1.10
CA GLY A 181 -6.09 33.02 -2.52
C GLY A 181 -5.70 31.91 -3.48
N ALA A 182 -5.58 30.67 -3.02
CA ALA A 182 -5.38 29.53 -3.90
C ALA A 182 -6.66 29.26 -4.69
N ALA A 183 -6.59 29.33 -6.04
CA ALA A 183 -7.72 29.08 -6.91
C ALA A 183 -7.48 27.84 -7.78
N PRO A 184 -8.48 26.98 -7.96
CA PRO A 184 -8.39 25.90 -8.93
C PRO A 184 -8.23 26.48 -10.33
N LYS A 185 -7.14 26.20 -11.01
CA LYS A 185 -7.00 26.47 -12.43
C LYS A 185 -7.81 25.42 -13.20
N ILE A 186 -8.87 25.85 -13.85
CA ILE A 186 -9.62 25.07 -14.82
C ILE A 186 -8.84 25.05 -16.11
#